data_6483c9c26ebac11d22d74013db36e0c9
#
_entry.id   6483c9c26ebac11d22d74013db36e0c9
#
_cell.length_a   1.000
_cell.length_b   1.000
_cell.length_c   1.000
_cell.angle_alpha   90.00
_cell.angle_beta   90.00
_cell.angle_gamma   90.00
#
_symmetry.space_group_name_H-M   'P 1'
#
loop_
_entity.id
_entity.type
_entity.pdbx_description
1 polymer ?
#
loop_
_entity_poly.entity_id
_entity_poly.type
_entity_poly.pdbx_seq_one_letter_code
_entity_poly.pdbx_strand_id
1 'polypeptide(L)'
;KRHDHGALLKQLKKLAEEAVKHCDLPGYRKRAVALLDEQMGAVPDSFLYRGRSYTARSFADSLRFKAEDYVQLTSFTHHPFYTPFILEVPDNWEHQCYFNLPLDELEQVVRRALSAGKTVAWHGDVSEDTFSPRQGMALWTQHPVTQEMRQHEFERFLTTDDHMMHLIGTAHDEAGRFYYLLKNSYGRYGAYAGLLYMSEDYFRAKTVSVLLRK
;
A
#
# COMPACT_ATOMS: atom_id res chain seq x y z
N LYS A 1 6.70 -15.95 -15.14
CA LYS A 1 7.95 -16.65 -14.71
C LYS A 1 8.07 -16.55 -13.18
N ARG A 2 8.49 -17.61 -12.50
CA ARG A 2 8.95 -17.52 -11.11
C ARG A 2 10.41 -17.03 -11.14
N HIS A 3 10.69 -15.95 -10.42
CA HIS A 3 12.03 -15.40 -10.28
C HIS A 3 12.64 -15.80 -8.94
N ASP A 4 13.92 -16.08 -8.91
CA ASP A 4 14.68 -16.17 -7.67
C ASP A 4 15.06 -14.74 -7.23
N HIS A 5 14.17 -14.11 -6.47
CA HIS A 5 14.38 -12.76 -5.96
C HIS A 5 15.64 -12.64 -5.10
N GLY A 6 15.99 -13.68 -4.35
CA GLY A 6 17.18 -13.67 -3.49
C GLY A 6 18.47 -13.61 -4.30
N ALA A 7 18.56 -14.41 -5.37
CA ALA A 7 19.72 -14.39 -6.26
C ALA A 7 19.83 -13.07 -7.04
N LEU A 8 18.70 -12.57 -7.56
CA LEU A 8 18.66 -11.30 -8.28
C LEU A 8 19.07 -10.13 -7.38
N LEU A 9 18.56 -10.08 -6.15
CA LEU A 9 18.90 -9.02 -5.18
C LEU A 9 20.41 -9.02 -4.86
N LYS A 10 21.02 -10.20 -4.65
CA LYS A 10 22.47 -10.33 -4.42
C LYS A 10 23.28 -9.78 -5.59
N GLN A 11 22.87 -10.05 -6.83
CA GLN A 11 23.56 -9.56 -8.03
C GLN A 11 23.41 -8.04 -8.16
N LEU A 12 22.20 -7.48 -7.95
CA LEU A 12 21.97 -6.03 -7.97
C LEU A 12 22.79 -5.32 -6.89
N LYS A 13 22.83 -5.88 -5.68
CA LYS A 13 23.64 -5.32 -4.58
C LYS A 13 25.13 -5.28 -4.93
N LYS A 14 25.67 -6.37 -5.50
CA LYS A 14 27.07 -6.41 -5.96
C LYS A 14 27.35 -5.36 -7.02
N LEU A 15 26.45 -5.21 -8.02
CA LEU A 15 26.57 -4.14 -9.02
C LEU A 15 26.56 -2.74 -8.40
N ALA A 16 25.72 -2.50 -7.39
CA ALA A 16 25.66 -1.23 -6.69
C ALA A 16 26.94 -0.96 -5.89
N GLU A 17 27.48 -1.95 -5.18
CA GLU A 17 28.74 -1.84 -4.44
C GLU A 17 29.93 -1.53 -5.37
N GLU A 18 29.99 -2.18 -6.54
CA GLU A 18 30.99 -1.90 -7.56
C GLU A 18 30.85 -0.47 -8.11
N ALA A 19 29.61 -0.03 -8.36
CA ALA A 19 29.34 1.32 -8.86
C ALA A 19 29.75 2.40 -7.88
N VAL A 20 29.47 2.21 -6.58
CA VAL A 20 29.91 3.12 -5.52
C VAL A 20 31.45 3.19 -5.47
N LYS A 21 32.13 2.04 -5.51
CA LYS A 21 33.59 1.96 -5.47
C LYS A 21 34.26 2.70 -6.64
N HIS A 22 33.64 2.70 -7.81
CA HIS A 22 34.21 3.29 -9.04
C HIS A 22 33.52 4.60 -9.46
N CYS A 23 32.58 5.13 -8.69
CA CYS A 23 31.76 6.32 -9.02
C CYS A 23 31.08 6.21 -10.40
N ASP A 24 30.66 4.99 -10.80
CA ASP A 24 30.10 4.68 -12.13
C ASP A 24 28.56 4.46 -12.07
N LEU A 25 27.81 5.51 -11.80
CA LEU A 25 26.34 5.44 -11.80
C LEU A 25 25.73 5.13 -13.18
N PRO A 26 26.22 5.71 -14.31
CA PRO A 26 25.70 5.37 -15.63
C PRO A 26 25.94 3.89 -16.00
N GLY A 27 27.12 3.35 -15.72
CA GLY A 27 27.44 1.94 -15.96
C GLY A 27 26.60 1.00 -15.06
N TYR A 28 26.36 1.39 -13.80
CA TYR A 28 25.43 0.68 -12.93
C TYR A 28 24.04 0.57 -13.54
N ARG A 29 23.44 1.69 -13.92
CA ARG A 29 22.09 1.70 -14.52
C ARG A 29 22.00 0.79 -15.73
N LYS A 30 22.97 0.83 -16.62
CA LYS A 30 23.02 0.00 -17.83
C LYS A 30 23.07 -1.50 -17.47
N ARG A 31 23.95 -1.88 -16.54
CA ARG A 31 24.12 -3.28 -16.11
C ARG A 31 22.92 -3.80 -15.32
N ALA A 32 22.36 -2.95 -14.44
CA ALA A 32 21.17 -3.30 -13.66
C ALA A 32 19.93 -3.51 -14.55
N VAL A 33 19.69 -2.64 -15.53
CA VAL A 33 18.61 -2.81 -16.50
C VAL A 33 18.81 -4.09 -17.31
N ALA A 34 20.00 -4.35 -17.83
CA ALA A 34 20.27 -5.56 -18.59
C ALA A 34 20.03 -6.85 -17.76
N LEU A 35 20.42 -6.85 -16.48
CA LEU A 35 20.17 -7.94 -15.57
C LEU A 35 18.66 -8.13 -15.29
N LEU A 36 17.94 -7.05 -15.10
CA LEU A 36 16.49 -7.09 -14.90
C LEU A 36 15.78 -7.61 -16.15
N ASP A 37 16.14 -7.14 -17.34
CA ASP A 37 15.58 -7.59 -18.62
C ASP A 37 15.84 -9.08 -18.86
N GLU A 38 17.02 -9.57 -18.52
CA GLU A 38 17.35 -10.98 -18.61
C GLU A 38 16.48 -11.84 -17.68
N GLN A 39 16.30 -11.43 -16.44
CA GLN A 39 15.62 -12.21 -15.42
C GLN A 39 14.10 -12.07 -15.47
N MET A 40 13.58 -10.88 -15.71
CA MET A 40 12.16 -10.56 -15.66
C MET A 40 11.52 -10.41 -17.05
N GLY A 41 12.32 -10.16 -18.06
CA GLY A 41 11.90 -9.78 -19.42
C GLY A 41 11.91 -8.28 -19.60
N ALA A 42 12.30 -7.84 -20.80
CA ALA A 42 12.30 -6.42 -21.15
C ALA A 42 10.89 -5.83 -21.11
N VAL A 43 10.81 -4.55 -20.78
CA VAL A 43 9.55 -3.80 -20.83
C VAL A 43 9.08 -3.73 -22.29
N PRO A 44 7.88 -4.22 -22.63
CA PRO A 44 7.42 -4.21 -24.00
C PRO A 44 7.04 -2.80 -24.46
N ASP A 45 7.39 -2.43 -25.68
CA ASP A 45 6.96 -1.17 -26.30
C ASP A 45 5.44 -1.14 -26.52
N SER A 46 4.86 -2.32 -26.80
CA SER A 46 3.42 -2.49 -26.96
C SER A 46 2.98 -3.88 -26.52
N PHE A 47 1.69 -4.02 -26.23
CA PHE A 47 1.07 -5.29 -25.83
C PHE A 47 -0.37 -5.37 -26.34
N LEU A 48 -0.89 -6.60 -26.43
CA LEU A 48 -2.28 -6.87 -26.82
C LEU A 48 -3.16 -7.02 -25.58
N TYR A 49 -4.25 -6.26 -25.53
CA TYR A 49 -5.31 -6.42 -24.54
C TYR A 49 -6.66 -6.44 -25.23
N ARG A 50 -7.42 -7.52 -25.06
CA ARG A 50 -8.74 -7.74 -25.68
C ARG A 50 -8.73 -7.50 -27.21
N GLY A 51 -7.69 -7.99 -27.90
CA GLY A 51 -7.55 -7.90 -29.35
C GLY A 51 -7.10 -6.53 -29.89
N ARG A 52 -6.83 -5.56 -29.01
CA ARG A 52 -6.32 -4.22 -29.39
C ARG A 52 -4.88 -4.04 -28.91
N SER A 53 -4.03 -3.45 -29.73
CA SER A 53 -2.66 -3.12 -29.37
C SER A 53 -2.60 -1.79 -28.61
N TYR A 54 -1.78 -1.77 -27.55
CA TYR A 54 -1.55 -0.61 -26.71
C TYR A 54 -0.07 -0.45 -26.41
N THR A 55 0.39 0.79 -26.29
CA THR A 55 1.57 1.14 -25.46
C THR A 55 1.12 1.30 -24.01
N ALA A 56 2.05 1.30 -23.04
CA ALA A 56 1.71 1.55 -21.63
C ALA A 56 0.92 2.88 -21.47
N ARG A 57 1.36 3.93 -22.16
CA ARG A 57 0.70 5.25 -22.11
C ARG A 57 -0.71 5.21 -22.70
N SER A 58 -0.87 4.68 -23.92
CA SER A 58 -2.19 4.64 -24.55
C SER A 58 -3.18 3.74 -23.81
N PHE A 59 -2.68 2.73 -23.09
CA PHE A 59 -3.53 1.92 -22.22
C PHE A 59 -4.00 2.71 -20.99
N ALA A 60 -3.09 3.41 -20.30
CA ALA A 60 -3.45 4.28 -19.19
C ALA A 60 -4.48 5.35 -19.61
N ASP A 61 -4.28 5.99 -20.76
CA ASP A 61 -5.22 6.97 -21.30
C ASP A 61 -6.59 6.35 -21.59
N SER A 62 -6.64 5.10 -22.08
CA SER A 62 -7.88 4.38 -22.35
C SER A 62 -8.69 4.06 -21.10
N LEU A 63 -8.02 3.91 -19.96
CA LEU A 63 -8.63 3.69 -18.65
C LEU A 63 -9.17 4.99 -18.03
N ARG A 64 -8.88 6.15 -18.62
CA ARG A 64 -9.23 7.48 -18.10
C ARG A 64 -8.73 7.66 -16.65
N PHE A 65 -7.59 7.08 -16.35
CA PHE A 65 -6.96 7.17 -15.03
C PHE A 65 -6.20 8.50 -14.97
N LYS A 66 -6.61 9.37 -14.06
CA LYS A 66 -5.99 10.67 -13.83
C LYS A 66 -5.53 10.78 -12.38
N ALA A 67 -4.27 11.11 -12.16
CA ALA A 67 -3.70 11.23 -10.82
C ALA A 67 -4.42 12.30 -9.97
N GLU A 68 -4.84 13.40 -10.60
CA GLU A 68 -5.57 14.49 -9.95
C GLU A 68 -6.96 14.10 -9.40
N ASP A 69 -7.54 12.99 -9.87
CA ASP A 69 -8.79 12.44 -9.36
C ASP A 69 -8.61 11.76 -7.98
N TYR A 70 -7.38 11.57 -7.54
CA TYR A 70 -7.07 10.82 -6.32
C TYR A 70 -6.51 11.73 -5.24
N VAL A 71 -6.64 11.29 -4.00
CA VAL A 71 -6.07 11.97 -2.82
C VAL A 71 -5.47 10.95 -1.87
N GLN A 72 -4.32 11.29 -1.32
CA GLN A 72 -3.66 10.56 -0.25
C GLN A 72 -4.04 11.21 1.08
N LEU A 73 -4.56 10.41 2.01
CA LEU A 73 -5.00 10.86 3.32
C LEU A 73 -4.25 10.12 4.42
N THR A 74 -4.02 10.80 5.52
CA THR A 74 -3.43 10.25 6.74
C THR A 74 -4.07 10.90 7.97
N SER A 75 -3.68 10.44 9.17
CA SER A 75 -4.23 10.97 10.44
C SER A 75 -3.19 10.92 11.54
N PHE A 76 -2.41 12.00 11.71
CA PHE A 76 -1.41 12.13 12.77
C PHE A 76 -1.41 13.53 13.37
N THR A 77 -1.12 13.65 14.68
CA THR A 77 -1.23 14.91 15.43
C THR A 77 0.06 15.73 15.46
N HIS A 78 1.19 15.21 15.00
CA HIS A 78 2.46 15.94 14.94
C HIS A 78 2.49 17.00 13.82
N HIS A 79 1.49 16.98 12.94
CA HIS A 79 1.22 18.06 11.97
C HIS A 79 -0.22 18.54 12.10
N PRO A 80 -0.53 19.81 11.75
CA PRO A 80 -1.89 20.33 11.82
C PRO A 80 -2.87 19.53 10.94
N PHE A 81 -4.07 19.28 11.44
CA PHE A 81 -5.15 18.73 10.63
C PHE A 81 -5.59 19.70 9.53
N TYR A 82 -6.19 19.16 8.48
CA TYR A 82 -6.69 19.87 7.29
C TYR A 82 -5.58 20.55 6.47
N THR A 83 -4.35 20.12 6.64
CA THR A 83 -3.20 20.58 5.85
C THR A 83 -2.45 19.40 5.24
N PRO A 84 -1.83 19.56 4.06
CA PRO A 84 -0.92 18.56 3.53
C PRO A 84 0.43 18.64 4.23
N PHE A 85 1.06 17.49 4.46
CA PHE A 85 2.45 17.40 4.91
C PHE A 85 3.15 16.18 4.27
N ILE A 86 4.48 16.17 4.29
CA ILE A 86 5.28 15.03 3.83
C ILE A 86 5.28 13.99 4.95
N LEU A 87 4.62 12.87 4.72
CA LEU A 87 4.55 11.78 5.70
C LEU A 87 5.93 11.13 5.86
N GLU A 88 6.43 11.08 7.09
CA GLU A 88 7.79 10.65 7.44
C GLU A 88 7.85 9.13 7.63
N VAL A 89 7.66 8.40 6.54
CA VAL A 89 7.79 6.94 6.49
C VAL A 89 8.73 6.51 5.37
N PRO A 90 9.47 5.39 5.51
CA PRO A 90 10.46 4.95 4.52
C PRO A 90 9.90 4.77 3.11
N ASP A 91 8.68 4.29 2.96
CA ASP A 91 8.04 4.11 1.66
C ASP A 91 7.72 5.42 0.94
N ASN A 92 7.70 6.54 1.65
CA ASN A 92 7.51 7.87 1.07
C ASN A 92 8.84 8.51 0.60
N TRP A 93 9.69 7.75 -0.09
CA TRP A 93 11.00 8.19 -0.59
C TRP A 93 10.92 9.31 -1.64
N GLU A 94 9.77 9.50 -2.29
CA GLU A 94 9.50 10.62 -3.21
C GLU A 94 9.04 11.90 -2.50
N HIS A 95 8.92 11.89 -1.17
CA HIS A 95 8.44 13.03 -0.37
C HIS A 95 7.06 13.55 -0.79
N GLN A 96 6.15 12.63 -1.10
CA GLN A 96 4.77 12.97 -1.43
C GLN A 96 4.03 13.54 -0.24
N CYS A 97 3.13 14.51 -0.50
CA CYS A 97 2.28 15.09 0.52
C CYS A 97 1.00 14.29 0.73
N TYR A 98 0.65 14.10 1.99
CA TYR A 98 -0.59 13.48 2.44
C TYR A 98 -1.47 14.52 3.12
N PHE A 99 -2.76 14.55 2.82
CA PHE A 99 -3.67 15.45 3.50
C PHE A 99 -4.08 14.86 4.84
N ASN A 100 -3.89 15.62 5.91
CA ASN A 100 -4.05 15.18 7.29
C ASN A 100 -5.48 15.41 7.78
N LEU A 101 -6.13 14.37 8.28
CA LEU A 101 -7.48 14.43 8.83
C LEU A 101 -7.51 13.91 10.28
N PRO A 102 -8.43 14.36 11.13
CA PRO A 102 -8.75 13.65 12.37
C PRO A 102 -9.14 12.19 12.08
N LEU A 103 -8.82 11.28 12.99
CA LEU A 103 -9.01 9.84 12.79
C LEU A 103 -10.47 9.48 12.43
N ASP A 104 -11.43 10.05 13.11
CA ASP A 104 -12.85 9.79 12.87
C ASP A 104 -13.30 10.27 11.48
N GLU A 105 -12.73 11.38 11.00
CA GLU A 105 -13.01 11.89 9.66
C GLU A 105 -12.34 11.05 8.57
N LEU A 106 -11.10 10.62 8.79
CA LEU A 106 -10.40 9.69 7.89
C LEU A 106 -11.23 8.41 7.71
N GLU A 107 -11.68 7.84 8.81
CA GLU A 107 -12.51 6.63 8.78
C GLU A 107 -13.85 6.89 8.04
N GLN A 108 -14.51 8.01 8.34
CA GLN A 108 -15.77 8.38 7.68
C GLN A 108 -15.62 8.51 6.16
N VAL A 109 -14.53 9.13 5.69
CA VAL A 109 -14.22 9.27 4.26
C VAL A 109 -14.06 7.89 3.60
N VAL A 110 -13.32 6.98 4.24
CA VAL A 110 -13.15 5.61 3.74
C VAL A 110 -14.48 4.86 3.69
N ARG A 111 -15.29 4.91 4.75
CA ARG A 111 -16.62 4.28 4.78
C ARG A 111 -17.54 4.82 3.68
N ARG A 112 -17.56 6.13 3.47
CA ARG A 112 -18.34 6.77 2.40
C ARG A 112 -17.87 6.33 1.01
N ALA A 113 -16.57 6.26 0.78
CA ALA A 113 -16.01 5.78 -0.48
C ALA A 113 -16.46 4.35 -0.78
N LEU A 114 -16.32 3.44 0.20
CA LEU A 114 -16.73 2.04 0.06
C LEU A 114 -18.25 1.90 -0.14
N SER A 115 -19.06 2.67 0.58
CA SER A 115 -20.52 2.68 0.40
C SER A 115 -20.96 3.20 -0.96
N ALA A 116 -20.17 4.09 -1.58
CA ALA A 116 -20.38 4.58 -2.94
C ALA A 116 -19.83 3.63 -4.03
N GLY A 117 -19.38 2.41 -3.66
CA GLY A 117 -18.79 1.44 -4.58
C GLY A 117 -17.39 1.80 -5.07
N LYS A 118 -16.73 2.79 -4.46
CA LYS A 118 -15.32 3.11 -4.72
C LYS A 118 -14.45 2.25 -3.81
N THR A 119 -13.32 1.81 -4.33
CA THR A 119 -12.33 1.06 -3.54
C THR A 119 -11.22 1.98 -3.06
N VAL A 120 -10.48 1.55 -2.04
CA VAL A 120 -9.46 2.36 -1.37
C VAL A 120 -8.16 1.55 -1.30
N ALA A 121 -7.03 2.12 -1.71
CA ALA A 121 -5.74 1.53 -1.39
C ALA A 121 -5.42 1.87 0.08
N TRP A 122 -5.16 0.85 0.86
CA TRP A 122 -4.83 0.94 2.28
C TRP A 122 -3.34 0.65 2.47
N HIS A 123 -2.66 1.49 3.20
CA HIS A 123 -1.28 1.33 3.60
C HIS A 123 -1.21 1.31 5.13
N GLY A 124 -0.59 0.30 5.71
CA GLY A 124 -0.54 0.16 7.15
C GLY A 124 0.34 -0.97 7.64
N ASP A 125 0.35 -1.10 8.94
CA ASP A 125 1.13 -2.08 9.67
C ASP A 125 0.40 -3.42 9.70
N VAL A 126 1.13 -4.49 9.39
CA VAL A 126 0.67 -5.88 9.40
C VAL A 126 1.54 -6.77 10.29
N SER A 127 2.37 -6.18 11.14
CA SER A 127 3.32 -6.87 12.02
C SER A 127 2.68 -7.46 13.28
N GLU A 128 1.42 -7.12 13.58
CA GLU A 128 0.71 -7.63 14.75
C GLU A 128 0.44 -9.14 14.68
N ASP A 129 0.59 -9.84 15.78
CA ASP A 129 0.30 -11.28 15.89
C ASP A 129 -1.16 -11.62 15.51
N THR A 130 -2.05 -10.64 15.65
CA THR A 130 -3.48 -10.74 15.30
C THR A 130 -3.78 -10.44 13.84
N PHE A 131 -2.77 -10.05 13.03
CA PHE A 131 -2.85 -10.01 11.58
C PHE A 131 -2.52 -11.37 10.99
N SER A 132 -3.53 -12.12 10.59
CA SER A 132 -3.38 -13.48 10.09
C SER A 132 -3.97 -13.68 8.69
N PRO A 133 -3.18 -13.54 7.61
CA PRO A 133 -3.64 -13.82 6.25
C PRO A 133 -4.10 -15.28 6.08
N ARG A 134 -3.55 -16.21 6.87
CA ARG A 134 -3.95 -17.62 6.86
C ARG A 134 -5.39 -17.80 7.37
N GLN A 135 -5.77 -17.12 8.44
CA GLN A 135 -7.12 -17.10 8.99
C GLN A 135 -8.05 -16.15 8.27
N GLY A 136 -7.46 -15.18 7.52
CA GLY A 136 -8.18 -14.13 6.83
C GLY A 136 -8.74 -13.06 7.78
N MET A 137 -8.05 -12.79 8.87
CA MET A 137 -8.48 -11.84 9.91
C MET A 137 -7.35 -10.86 10.27
N ALA A 138 -7.72 -9.62 10.56
CA ALA A 138 -6.89 -8.60 11.19
C ALA A 138 -7.70 -7.99 12.35
N LEU A 139 -7.34 -8.34 13.58
CA LEU A 139 -8.10 -7.96 14.77
C LEU A 139 -7.25 -7.12 15.70
N TRP A 140 -7.82 -6.07 16.27
CA TRP A 140 -7.19 -5.30 17.33
C TRP A 140 -7.76 -5.73 18.68
N THR A 141 -6.89 -5.97 19.64
CA THR A 141 -7.26 -6.51 20.95
C THR A 141 -6.99 -5.55 22.12
N GLN A 142 -6.31 -4.44 21.84
CA GLN A 142 -6.03 -3.40 22.83
C GLN A 142 -7.05 -2.27 22.68
N HIS A 143 -7.70 -1.85 23.74
CA HIS A 143 -8.72 -0.81 23.75
C HIS A 143 -8.42 0.27 24.77
N PRO A 144 -8.93 1.49 24.53
CA PRO A 144 -9.56 2.04 23.33
C PRO A 144 -8.54 2.49 22.25
N VAL A 145 -8.95 2.55 20.99
CA VAL A 145 -8.16 3.17 19.91
C VAL A 145 -8.54 4.64 19.79
N THR A 146 -7.66 5.51 20.27
CA THR A 146 -7.82 6.97 20.19
C THR A 146 -6.81 7.59 19.24
N GLN A 147 -7.00 8.87 18.90
CA GLN A 147 -6.06 9.65 18.11
C GLN A 147 -4.67 9.73 18.79
N GLU A 148 -4.65 9.87 20.12
CA GLU A 148 -3.43 9.96 20.91
C GLU A 148 -2.68 8.62 20.96
N MET A 149 -3.41 7.51 21.16
CA MET A 149 -2.84 6.17 21.12
C MET A 149 -2.19 5.92 19.77
N ARG A 150 -2.89 6.22 18.67
CA ARG A 150 -2.39 6.07 17.31
C ARG A 150 -1.11 6.89 17.08
N GLN A 151 -1.06 8.15 17.52
CA GLN A 151 0.12 9.01 17.42
C GLN A 151 1.30 8.42 18.19
N HIS A 152 1.05 7.98 19.43
CA HIS A 152 2.06 7.37 20.27
C HIS A 152 2.67 6.09 19.66
N GLU A 153 1.84 5.21 19.06
CA GLU A 153 2.31 4.01 18.36
C GLU A 153 3.20 4.37 17.15
N PHE A 154 2.80 5.38 16.38
CA PHE A 154 3.57 5.84 15.23
C PHE A 154 4.94 6.42 15.63
N GLU A 155 4.99 7.32 16.61
CA GLU A 155 6.22 7.96 17.10
C GLU A 155 7.22 6.97 17.70
N ARG A 156 6.72 5.85 18.20
CA ARG A 156 7.56 4.77 18.78
C ARG A 156 7.89 3.65 17.81
N PHE A 157 7.53 3.78 16.55
CA PHE A 157 7.71 2.72 15.54
C PHE A 157 7.03 1.40 15.91
N LEU A 158 5.92 1.48 16.67
CA LEU A 158 5.02 0.36 16.96
C LEU A 158 3.91 0.24 15.90
N THR A 159 3.75 1.27 15.07
CA THR A 159 3.01 1.25 13.81
C THR A 159 3.96 1.65 12.70
N THR A 160 4.21 0.76 11.76
CA THR A 160 5.17 0.90 10.66
C THR A 160 4.49 0.79 9.29
N ASP A 161 5.18 1.20 8.24
CA ASP A 161 4.70 1.16 6.86
C ASP A 161 5.06 -0.16 6.18
N ASP A 162 4.38 -1.25 6.56
CA ASP A 162 4.78 -2.61 6.20
C ASP A 162 4.17 -3.11 4.90
N HIS A 163 2.93 -2.74 4.61
CA HIS A 163 2.18 -3.40 3.54
C HIS A 163 1.06 -2.55 2.95
N MET A 164 0.83 -2.76 1.66
CA MET A 164 -0.32 -2.17 0.95
C MET A 164 -1.32 -3.25 0.55
N MET A 165 -2.60 -2.99 0.84
CA MET A 165 -3.73 -3.84 0.44
C MET A 165 -4.87 -3.00 -0.13
N HIS A 166 -5.89 -3.66 -0.65
CA HIS A 166 -7.01 -3.03 -1.30
C HIS A 166 -8.29 -3.22 -0.49
N LEU A 167 -8.83 -2.17 0.10
CA LEU A 167 -10.16 -2.16 0.70
C LEU A 167 -11.21 -2.19 -0.42
N ILE A 168 -12.01 -3.23 -0.44
CA ILE A 168 -12.96 -3.50 -1.53
C ILE A 168 -14.42 -3.52 -1.07
N GLY A 169 -14.65 -3.43 0.22
CA GLY A 169 -15.99 -3.45 0.79
C GLY A 169 -16.01 -3.47 2.30
N THR A 170 -17.16 -3.76 2.84
CA THR A 170 -17.43 -3.89 4.28
C THR A 170 -18.25 -5.14 4.56
N ALA A 171 -18.20 -5.62 5.80
CA ALA A 171 -18.99 -6.75 6.27
C ALA A 171 -19.41 -6.55 7.73
N HIS A 172 -20.38 -7.34 8.18
CA HIS A 172 -20.75 -7.47 9.59
C HIS A 172 -20.77 -8.94 9.96
N ASP A 173 -20.38 -9.28 11.17
CA ASP A 173 -20.57 -10.62 11.70
C ASP A 173 -21.99 -10.81 12.28
N GLU A 174 -22.28 -12.00 12.79
CA GLU A 174 -23.57 -12.34 13.39
C GLU A 174 -23.92 -11.49 14.62
N ALA A 175 -22.92 -10.93 15.30
CA ALA A 175 -23.11 -10.01 16.43
C ALA A 175 -23.22 -8.53 15.98
N GLY A 176 -23.22 -8.26 14.68
CA GLY A 176 -23.32 -6.93 14.13
C GLY A 176 -22.01 -6.12 14.17
N ARG A 177 -20.87 -6.74 14.52
CA ARG A 177 -19.57 -6.05 14.52
C ARG A 177 -19.13 -5.76 13.10
N PHE A 178 -18.63 -4.53 12.89
CA PHE A 178 -18.21 -4.05 11.58
C PHE A 178 -16.80 -4.53 11.22
N TYR A 179 -16.59 -4.84 9.94
CA TYR A 179 -15.30 -5.18 9.36
C TYR A 179 -15.11 -4.51 8.00
N TYR A 180 -13.90 -4.12 7.70
CA TYR A 180 -13.46 -3.82 6.34
C TYR A 180 -13.08 -5.12 5.62
N LEU A 181 -13.47 -5.25 4.36
CA LEU A 181 -13.05 -6.36 3.51
C LEU A 181 -11.85 -5.92 2.66
N LEU A 182 -10.72 -6.60 2.84
CA LEU A 182 -9.47 -6.34 2.14
C LEU A 182 -9.13 -7.44 1.17
N LYS A 183 -8.54 -7.08 0.05
CA LYS A 183 -7.88 -7.98 -0.88
C LYS A 183 -6.38 -7.84 -0.78
N ASN A 184 -5.71 -8.94 -0.44
CA ASN A 184 -4.25 -9.02 -0.40
C ASN A 184 -3.66 -9.35 -1.79
N SER A 185 -2.36 -9.06 -1.99
CA SER A 185 -1.61 -9.33 -3.23
C SER A 185 -1.10 -10.77 -3.35
N TYR A 186 -1.28 -11.62 -2.33
CA TYR A 186 -0.76 -13.00 -2.28
C TYR A 186 -1.54 -14.02 -3.13
N GLY A 187 -2.47 -13.58 -3.97
CA GLY A 187 -3.32 -14.47 -4.75
C GLY A 187 -4.32 -15.23 -3.88
N ARG A 188 -4.66 -16.45 -4.29
CA ARG A 188 -5.63 -17.30 -3.56
C ARG A 188 -4.96 -17.99 -2.38
N TYR A 189 -4.79 -17.28 -1.28
CA TYR A 189 -4.17 -17.77 -0.05
C TYR A 189 -5.11 -17.58 1.15
N GLY A 190 -4.98 -18.46 2.16
CA GLY A 190 -5.74 -18.39 3.41
C GLY A 190 -7.21 -18.82 3.30
N ALA A 191 -7.94 -18.65 4.39
CA ALA A 191 -9.32 -19.14 4.55
C ALA A 191 -10.28 -18.54 3.51
N TYR A 192 -10.06 -17.31 3.08
CA TYR A 192 -10.95 -16.58 2.17
C TYR A 192 -10.31 -16.27 0.83
N ALA A 193 -9.41 -17.16 0.33
CA ALA A 193 -8.81 -17.07 -1.01
C ALA A 193 -8.14 -15.71 -1.33
N GLY A 194 -7.43 -15.14 -0.37
CA GLY A 194 -6.70 -13.87 -0.49
C GLY A 194 -7.48 -12.65 0.01
N LEU A 195 -8.67 -12.86 0.57
CA LEU A 195 -9.41 -11.82 1.27
C LEU A 195 -9.14 -11.89 2.77
N LEU A 196 -9.28 -10.74 3.45
CA LEU A 196 -9.19 -10.59 4.90
C LEU A 196 -10.32 -9.70 5.39
N TYR A 197 -10.77 -9.97 6.61
CA TYR A 197 -11.67 -9.12 7.38
C TYR A 197 -10.86 -8.38 8.45
N MET A 198 -10.81 -7.06 8.34
CA MET A 198 -10.11 -6.18 9.26
C MET A 198 -11.14 -5.51 10.17
N SER A 199 -10.96 -5.64 11.49
CA SER A 199 -11.81 -4.94 12.44
C SER A 199 -11.66 -3.42 12.31
N GLU A 200 -12.69 -2.69 12.69
CA GLU A 200 -12.68 -1.23 12.76
C GLU A 200 -11.50 -0.72 13.59
N ASP A 201 -11.29 -1.30 14.77
CA ASP A 201 -10.21 -0.92 15.66
C ASP A 201 -8.83 -1.19 15.08
N TYR A 202 -8.64 -2.28 14.29
CA TYR A 202 -7.38 -2.53 13.60
C TYR A 202 -7.12 -1.45 12.54
N PHE A 203 -8.14 -1.11 11.75
CA PHE A 203 -8.04 -0.02 10.78
C PHE A 203 -7.63 1.28 11.47
N ARG A 204 -8.30 1.64 12.56
CA ARG A 204 -8.02 2.86 13.32
C ARG A 204 -6.60 2.87 13.91
N ALA A 205 -6.15 1.75 14.48
CA ALA A 205 -4.84 1.65 15.13
C ALA A 205 -3.69 1.63 14.11
N LYS A 206 -3.81 0.85 13.05
CA LYS A 206 -2.68 0.43 12.19
C LYS A 206 -2.69 1.01 10.77
N THR A 207 -3.62 1.88 10.41
CA THR A 207 -3.60 2.57 9.12
C THR A 207 -2.52 3.65 9.11
N VAL A 208 -1.53 3.57 8.24
CA VAL A 208 -0.56 4.65 8.00
C VAL A 208 -1.15 5.69 7.07
N SER A 209 -1.70 5.26 5.95
CA SER A 209 -2.34 6.15 4.99
C SER A 209 -3.37 5.42 4.12
N VAL A 210 -4.15 6.17 3.38
CA VAL A 210 -5.06 5.65 2.35
C VAL A 210 -4.97 6.49 1.08
N LEU A 211 -5.16 5.85 -0.08
CA LEU A 211 -5.34 6.51 -1.37
C LEU A 211 -6.72 6.16 -1.91
N LEU A 212 -7.49 7.17 -2.24
CA LEU A 212 -8.85 7.00 -2.79
C LEU A 212 -9.19 8.03 -3.85
N ARG A 213 -10.19 7.73 -4.66
CA ARG A 213 -10.73 8.67 -5.66
C ARG A 213 -11.63 9.69 -4.97
N LYS A 214 -11.39 10.98 -5.29
CA LYS A 214 -12.22 12.11 -4.83
C LYS A 214 -13.69 11.98 -5.23
#